data_d208db00b9e5d1e4a51f2be3ed411916
#
_entry.id   d208db00b9e5d1e4a51f2be3ed411916
#
_cell.length_a   1.000
_cell.length_b   1.000
_cell.length_c   1.000
_cell.angle_alpha   90.00
_cell.angle_beta   90.00
_cell.angle_gamma   90.00
#
_symmetry.space_group_name_H-M   'P 1'
#
loop_
_entity.id
_entity.type
_entity.pdbx_description
1 polymer ?
#
loop_
_entity_poly.entity_id
_entity_poly.type
_entity_poly.pdbx_seq_one_letter_code
_entity_poly.pdbx_strand_id
1 'polypeptide(L)'
;MNRAEWSLSEPGIDLIILGLGANDMLRGIQPDETERNLEEIIKIANSKKIKIIIAGMVAPTTHGTKYKKNFDAIYPKLSKKYNLPLIPFLLEGVALDPNLNQHDGIHPNKAGTIVISNTIQDIISKNY
;
A
#
# COMPACT_ATOMS: atom_id res chain seq x y z
N MET A 1 10.74 -9.34 -4.87
CA MET A 1 10.73 -10.31 -3.74
C MET A 1 12.05 -10.35 -2.99
N ASN A 2 13.14 -10.59 -3.67
CA ASN A 2 14.48 -10.62 -3.03
C ASN A 2 14.81 -9.32 -2.30
N ARG A 3 14.37 -8.19 -2.83
CA ARG A 3 14.58 -6.88 -2.22
C ARG A 3 13.83 -6.73 -0.89
N ALA A 4 12.62 -7.29 -0.79
CA ALA A 4 11.84 -7.21 0.44
C ALA A 4 12.53 -7.95 1.58
N GLU A 5 13.03 -9.17 1.33
CA GLU A 5 13.74 -9.92 2.32
C GLU A 5 15.03 -9.20 2.76
N TRP A 6 15.77 -8.67 1.80
CA TRP A 6 16.99 -7.90 2.09
C TRP A 6 16.69 -6.64 2.90
N SER A 7 15.67 -5.86 2.49
CA SER A 7 15.29 -4.64 3.20
C SER A 7 14.81 -4.92 4.62
N LEU A 8 14.06 -6.00 4.83
CA LEU A 8 13.55 -6.38 6.13
C LEU A 8 14.59 -7.06 7.02
N SER A 9 15.78 -7.36 6.49
CA SER A 9 16.89 -7.91 7.29
C SER A 9 17.65 -6.82 8.06
N GLU A 10 17.41 -5.54 7.77
CA GLU A 10 18.00 -4.44 8.51
C GLU A 10 17.64 -4.53 9.99
N PRO A 11 18.62 -4.42 10.92
CA PRO A 11 18.32 -4.45 12.34
C PRO A 11 17.57 -3.19 12.79
N GLY A 12 16.72 -3.32 13.80
CA GLY A 12 16.01 -2.19 14.39
C GLY A 12 14.70 -1.80 13.71
N ILE A 13 14.21 -2.59 12.74
CA ILE A 13 12.89 -2.35 12.14
C ILE A 13 11.82 -2.94 13.06
N ASP A 14 10.93 -2.09 13.57
CA ASP A 14 9.81 -2.50 14.43
C ASP A 14 8.47 -2.49 13.70
N LEU A 15 8.34 -1.65 12.69
CA LEU A 15 7.09 -1.42 11.96
C LEU A 15 7.38 -1.10 10.50
N ILE A 16 6.60 -1.68 9.60
CA ILE A 16 6.61 -1.28 8.19
C ILE A 16 5.22 -0.83 7.75
N ILE A 17 5.20 0.10 6.82
CA ILE A 17 3.99 0.50 6.11
C ILE A 17 4.11 -0.06 4.70
N LEU A 18 3.27 -1.05 4.41
CA LEU A 18 3.31 -1.76 3.13
C LEU A 18 2.41 -1.05 2.12
N GLY A 19 3.00 -0.19 1.31
CA GLY A 19 2.30 0.62 0.31
C GLY A 19 2.73 0.27 -1.11
N LEU A 20 2.58 -0.98 -1.50
CA LEU A 20 2.96 -1.47 -2.82
C LEU A 20 1.74 -1.90 -3.62
N GLY A 21 1.94 -2.07 -4.93
CA GLY A 21 0.91 -2.54 -5.86
C GLY A 21 0.51 -1.53 -6.93
N ALA A 22 0.79 -0.25 -6.73
CA ALA A 22 0.41 0.78 -7.70
C ALA A 22 1.08 0.59 -9.07
N ASN A 23 2.36 0.23 -9.10
CA ASN A 23 3.05 -0.03 -10.37
C ASN A 23 2.49 -1.26 -11.08
N ASP A 24 2.17 -2.31 -10.34
CA ASP A 24 1.51 -3.50 -10.89
C ASP A 24 0.17 -3.12 -11.54
N MET A 25 -0.60 -2.30 -10.87
CA MET A 25 -1.88 -1.79 -11.35
C MET A 25 -1.71 -0.99 -12.65
N LEU A 26 -0.73 -0.09 -12.69
CA LEU A 26 -0.48 0.73 -13.89
C LEU A 26 -0.06 -0.13 -15.08
N ARG A 27 0.62 -1.23 -14.85
CA ARG A 27 1.04 -2.19 -15.89
C ARG A 27 -0.03 -3.21 -16.24
N GLY A 28 -1.16 -3.23 -15.55
CA GLY A 28 -2.22 -4.19 -15.79
C GLY A 28 -1.88 -5.62 -15.38
N ILE A 29 -0.95 -5.78 -14.43
CA ILE A 29 -0.60 -7.09 -13.87
C ILE A 29 -1.82 -7.66 -13.14
N GLN A 30 -2.07 -8.95 -13.29
CA GLN A 30 -3.25 -9.58 -12.71
C GLN A 30 -3.27 -9.41 -11.18
N PRO A 31 -4.44 -9.07 -10.60
CA PRO A 31 -4.55 -8.87 -9.16
C PRO A 31 -4.09 -10.06 -8.32
N ASP A 32 -4.29 -11.28 -8.79
CA ASP A 32 -3.84 -12.49 -8.09
C ASP A 32 -2.32 -12.51 -7.90
N GLU A 33 -1.57 -12.05 -8.88
CA GLU A 33 -0.11 -11.97 -8.79
C GLU A 33 0.33 -10.92 -7.80
N THR A 34 -0.30 -9.74 -7.83
CA THR A 34 -0.04 -8.68 -6.86
C THR A 34 -0.36 -9.15 -5.44
N GLU A 35 -1.49 -9.84 -5.25
CA GLU A 35 -1.89 -10.39 -3.95
C GLU A 35 -0.84 -11.37 -3.42
N ARG A 36 -0.37 -12.30 -4.26
CA ARG A 36 0.66 -13.27 -3.85
C ARG A 36 1.96 -12.57 -3.40
N ASN A 37 2.38 -11.56 -4.15
CA ASN A 37 3.60 -10.83 -3.84
C ASN A 37 3.48 -10.07 -2.51
N LEU A 38 2.36 -9.40 -2.28
CA LEU A 38 2.10 -8.70 -1.01
C LEU A 38 2.01 -9.68 0.16
N GLU A 39 1.33 -10.81 -0.03
CA GLU A 39 1.22 -11.84 1.00
C GLU A 39 2.58 -12.42 1.38
N GLU A 40 3.46 -12.62 0.41
CA GLU A 40 4.83 -13.07 0.66
C GLU A 40 5.60 -12.10 1.54
N ILE A 41 5.49 -10.81 1.27
CA ILE A 41 6.13 -9.76 2.07
C ILE A 41 5.57 -9.78 3.51
N ILE A 42 4.27 -9.94 3.65
CA ILE A 42 3.62 -10.03 4.97
C ILE A 42 4.17 -11.23 5.76
N LYS A 43 4.31 -12.38 5.11
CA LYS A 43 4.86 -13.58 5.74
C LYS A 43 6.30 -13.37 6.19
N ILE A 44 7.13 -12.73 5.36
CA ILE A 44 8.52 -12.41 5.71
C ILE A 44 8.56 -11.50 6.95
N ALA A 45 7.77 -10.43 6.95
CA ALA A 45 7.72 -9.50 8.08
C ALA A 45 7.24 -10.18 9.37
N ASN A 46 6.21 -11.02 9.27
CA ASN A 46 5.71 -11.78 10.41
C ASN A 46 6.75 -12.73 10.97
N SER A 47 7.54 -13.38 10.11
CA SER A 47 8.62 -14.28 10.55
C SER A 47 9.70 -13.56 11.33
N LYS A 48 9.87 -12.27 11.08
CA LYS A 48 10.83 -11.38 11.76
C LYS A 48 10.21 -10.60 12.92
N LYS A 49 8.93 -10.84 13.22
CA LYS A 49 8.17 -10.15 14.27
C LYS A 49 8.09 -8.64 14.05
N ILE A 50 8.05 -8.22 12.79
CA ILE A 50 7.88 -6.81 12.40
C ILE A 50 6.39 -6.53 12.27
N LYS A 51 5.93 -5.44 12.88
CA LYS A 51 4.54 -4.98 12.76
C LYS A 51 4.30 -4.41 11.36
N ILE A 52 3.08 -4.58 10.85
CA ILE A 52 2.72 -4.16 9.49
C ILE A 52 1.44 -3.32 9.54
N ILE A 53 1.45 -2.21 8.82
CA ILE A 53 0.26 -1.46 8.44
C ILE A 53 0.13 -1.58 6.93
N ILE A 54 -1.03 -2.03 6.45
CA ILE A 54 -1.28 -2.10 5.01
C ILE A 54 -1.80 -0.75 4.54
N ALA A 55 -1.14 -0.17 3.54
CA ALA A 55 -1.59 1.03 2.87
C ALA A 55 -2.28 0.63 1.56
N GLY A 56 -3.61 0.74 1.54
CA GLY A 56 -4.42 0.34 0.40
C GLY A 56 -4.28 1.27 -0.79
N MET A 57 -4.49 0.71 -1.96
CA MET A 57 -4.56 1.42 -3.23
C MET A 57 -5.87 1.11 -3.92
N VAL A 58 -6.34 2.02 -4.77
CA VAL A 58 -7.58 1.88 -5.52
C VAL A 58 -7.25 1.99 -7.00
N ALA A 59 -7.72 1.03 -7.79
CA ALA A 59 -7.50 1.03 -9.23
C ALA A 59 -8.53 1.92 -9.94
N PRO A 60 -8.12 2.62 -11.02
CA PRO A 60 -9.07 3.23 -11.93
C PRO A 60 -9.76 2.15 -12.79
N THR A 61 -10.74 2.56 -13.59
CA THR A 61 -11.46 1.64 -14.47
C THR A 61 -10.73 1.36 -15.78
N THR A 62 -9.51 1.83 -15.94
CA THR A 62 -8.71 1.71 -17.18
C THR A 62 -8.58 0.27 -17.67
N HIS A 63 -8.43 -0.70 -16.74
CA HIS A 63 -8.31 -2.12 -17.05
C HIS A 63 -9.65 -2.87 -16.88
N GLY A 64 -10.77 -2.12 -16.82
CA GLY A 64 -12.11 -2.67 -16.67
C GLY A 64 -12.60 -2.72 -15.23
N THR A 65 -13.91 -2.87 -15.07
CA THR A 65 -14.55 -2.89 -13.76
C THR A 65 -14.22 -4.14 -12.95
N LYS A 66 -14.07 -5.29 -13.63
CA LYS A 66 -13.68 -6.55 -12.98
C LYS A 66 -12.27 -6.46 -12.39
N TYR A 67 -11.33 -5.90 -13.14
CA TYR A 67 -9.97 -5.67 -12.67
C TYR A 67 -9.97 -4.78 -11.43
N LYS A 68 -10.69 -3.65 -11.51
CA LYS A 68 -10.81 -2.72 -10.38
C LYS A 68 -11.36 -3.42 -9.14
N LYS A 69 -12.44 -4.16 -9.27
CA LYS A 69 -13.05 -4.88 -8.14
C LYS A 69 -12.07 -5.85 -7.50
N ASN A 70 -11.39 -6.64 -8.30
CA ASN A 70 -10.44 -7.64 -7.82
C ASN A 70 -9.20 -7.00 -7.20
N PHE A 71 -8.68 -5.94 -7.82
CA PHE A 71 -7.52 -5.22 -7.30
C PHE A 71 -7.85 -4.53 -5.96
N ASP A 72 -8.95 -3.78 -5.92
CA ASP A 72 -9.32 -3.02 -4.72
C ASP A 72 -9.58 -3.94 -3.53
N ALA A 73 -10.01 -5.18 -3.78
CA ALA A 73 -10.30 -6.16 -2.73
C ALA A 73 -9.05 -6.78 -2.09
N ILE A 74 -7.87 -6.66 -2.71
CA ILE A 74 -6.63 -7.29 -2.21
C ILE A 74 -6.30 -6.81 -0.79
N TYR A 75 -6.33 -5.50 -0.58
CA TYR A 75 -5.85 -4.88 0.67
C TYR A 75 -6.75 -5.20 1.86
N PRO A 76 -8.08 -5.02 1.78
CA PRO A 76 -8.97 -5.46 2.86
C PRO A 76 -8.89 -6.96 3.15
N LYS A 77 -8.74 -7.77 2.11
CA LYS A 77 -8.62 -9.22 2.25
C LYS A 77 -7.39 -9.61 3.05
N LEU A 78 -6.23 -9.04 2.72
CA LEU A 78 -4.98 -9.31 3.44
C LEU A 78 -5.01 -8.74 4.85
N SER A 79 -5.59 -7.57 5.04
CA SER A 79 -5.79 -6.97 6.35
C SER A 79 -6.58 -7.90 7.27
N LYS A 80 -7.69 -8.43 6.78
CA LYS A 80 -8.54 -9.35 7.52
C LYS A 80 -7.83 -10.69 7.78
N LYS A 81 -7.18 -11.24 6.76
CA LYS A 81 -6.51 -12.54 6.86
C LYS A 81 -5.40 -12.56 7.90
N TYR A 82 -4.63 -11.49 8.00
CA TYR A 82 -3.49 -11.39 8.90
C TYR A 82 -3.73 -10.48 10.10
N ASN A 83 -4.95 -9.97 10.25
CA ASN A 83 -5.35 -9.07 11.35
C ASN A 83 -4.41 -7.85 11.45
N LEU A 84 -4.27 -7.14 10.34
CA LEU A 84 -3.39 -5.99 10.22
C LEU A 84 -4.19 -4.69 10.08
N PRO A 85 -3.72 -3.57 10.67
CA PRO A 85 -4.32 -2.27 10.41
C PRO A 85 -4.29 -1.93 8.92
N LEU A 86 -5.34 -1.30 8.43
CA LEU A 86 -5.50 -0.93 7.03
C LEU A 86 -5.76 0.56 6.89
N ILE A 87 -4.97 1.22 6.05
CA ILE A 87 -5.32 2.50 5.49
C ILE A 87 -6.10 2.19 4.20
N PRO A 88 -7.42 2.48 4.13
CA PRO A 88 -8.24 2.03 3.00
C PRO A 88 -7.75 2.55 1.65
N PHE A 89 -7.31 3.80 1.59
CA PHE A 89 -6.69 4.39 0.40
C PHE A 89 -5.65 5.41 0.81
N LEU A 90 -4.37 5.09 0.60
CA LEU A 90 -3.25 5.93 1.01
C LEU A 90 -3.28 7.32 0.37
N LEU A 91 -3.74 7.41 -0.88
CA LEU A 91 -3.80 8.66 -1.64
C LEU A 91 -5.13 9.40 -1.53
N GLU A 92 -5.98 9.03 -0.58
CA GLU A 92 -7.24 9.73 -0.35
C GLU A 92 -6.98 11.21 -0.06
N GLY A 93 -7.69 12.06 -0.78
CA GLY A 93 -7.52 13.52 -0.70
C GLY A 93 -6.34 14.06 -1.50
N VAL A 94 -5.53 13.20 -2.13
CA VAL A 94 -4.34 13.60 -2.92
C VAL A 94 -4.47 13.20 -4.38
N ALA A 95 -4.97 11.99 -4.65
CA ALA A 95 -5.07 11.46 -6.00
C ALA A 95 -5.87 12.40 -6.90
N LEU A 96 -5.37 12.65 -8.10
CA LEU A 96 -5.98 13.48 -9.13
C LEU A 96 -6.10 14.98 -8.80
N ASP A 97 -5.58 15.43 -7.67
CA ASP A 97 -5.55 16.85 -7.34
C ASP A 97 -4.25 17.47 -7.89
N PRO A 98 -4.33 18.38 -8.88
CA PRO A 98 -3.13 18.96 -9.48
C PRO A 98 -2.32 19.83 -8.51
N ASN A 99 -2.94 20.33 -7.46
CA ASN A 99 -2.25 21.13 -6.44
C ASN A 99 -1.42 20.27 -5.48
N LEU A 100 -1.69 18.96 -5.40
CA LEU A 100 -1.07 18.03 -4.47
C LEU A 100 -0.15 17.03 -5.17
N ASN A 101 -0.02 17.10 -6.48
CA ASN A 101 0.81 16.19 -7.27
C ASN A 101 1.84 16.95 -8.11
N GLN A 102 2.89 16.25 -8.50
CA GLN A 102 3.89 16.73 -9.44
C GLN A 102 3.27 16.84 -10.84
N HIS A 103 4.02 17.40 -11.79
CA HIS A 103 3.55 17.59 -13.17
C HIS A 103 3.13 16.29 -13.86
N ASP A 104 3.67 15.15 -13.46
CA ASP A 104 3.29 13.84 -14.00
C ASP A 104 1.88 13.39 -13.58
N GLY A 105 1.27 14.06 -12.60
CA GLY A 105 -0.05 13.73 -12.09
C GLY A 105 -0.14 12.43 -11.28
N ILE A 106 0.99 11.76 -11.06
CA ILE A 106 1.07 10.44 -10.44
C ILE A 106 1.72 10.51 -9.07
N HIS A 107 2.82 11.27 -8.95
CA HIS A 107 3.58 11.37 -7.72
C HIS A 107 3.18 12.60 -6.91
N PRO A 108 2.93 12.46 -5.60
CA PRO A 108 2.62 13.60 -4.74
C PRO A 108 3.75 14.63 -4.74
N ASN A 109 3.39 15.90 -4.67
CA ASN A 109 4.33 16.98 -4.40
C ASN A 109 4.50 17.15 -2.88
N LYS A 110 5.19 18.20 -2.44
CA LYS A 110 5.42 18.45 -1.01
C LYS A 110 4.11 18.56 -0.23
N ALA A 111 3.13 19.30 -0.75
CA ALA A 111 1.83 19.46 -0.10
C ALA A 111 1.06 18.14 -0.03
N GLY A 112 1.09 17.34 -1.10
CA GLY A 112 0.49 16.01 -1.13
C GLY A 112 1.13 15.05 -0.13
N THR A 113 2.46 15.11 0.01
CA THR A 113 3.19 14.30 0.99
C THR A 113 2.78 14.62 2.42
N ILE A 114 2.49 15.89 2.75
CA ILE A 114 2.00 16.27 4.07
C ILE A 114 0.64 15.62 4.36
N VAL A 115 -0.28 15.62 3.39
CA VAL A 115 -1.59 14.96 3.52
C VAL A 115 -1.42 13.47 3.79
N ILE A 116 -0.55 12.80 3.03
CA ILE A 116 -0.25 11.38 3.22
C ILE A 116 0.35 11.12 4.59
N SER A 117 1.28 11.96 5.04
CA SER A 117 1.88 11.84 6.37
C SER A 117 0.84 11.91 7.48
N ASN A 118 -0.14 12.80 7.36
CA ASN A 118 -1.22 12.91 8.34
C ASN A 118 -2.10 11.65 8.34
N THR A 119 -2.40 11.09 7.18
CA THR A 119 -3.14 9.83 7.06
C THR A 119 -2.41 8.69 7.79
N ILE A 120 -1.11 8.56 7.57
CA ILE A 120 -0.28 7.54 8.21
C ILE A 120 -0.20 7.77 9.72
N GLN A 121 0.00 9.00 10.15
CA GLN A 121 0.09 9.34 11.57
C GLN A 121 -1.20 8.98 12.31
N ASP A 122 -2.36 9.23 11.72
CA ASP A 122 -3.64 8.89 12.32
C ASP A 122 -3.79 7.40 12.57
N ILE A 123 -3.41 6.55 11.60
CA ILE A 123 -3.52 5.10 11.76
C ILE A 123 -2.52 4.56 12.79
N ILE A 124 -1.31 5.13 12.84
CA ILE A 124 -0.33 4.76 13.86
C ILE A 124 -0.85 5.11 15.25
N SER A 125 -1.38 6.31 15.44
CA SER A 125 -1.91 6.78 16.71
C SER A 125 -3.06 5.91 17.24
N LYS A 126 -3.88 5.36 16.35
CA LYS A 126 -5.02 4.50 16.72
C LYS A 126 -4.61 3.08 17.10
N ASN A 127 -3.45 2.61 16.66
CA ASN A 127 -3.06 1.22 16.80
C ASN A 127 -1.81 1.00 17.68
N TYR A 128 -1.08 2.07 17.97
CA TYR A 128 0.17 2.01 18.76
C TYR A 128 0.30 3.23 19.74
#